data_b85c9e3e617fbef1a76caf409952d49f
#
_entry.id   b85c9e3e617fbef1a76caf409952d49f
#
_cell.length_a   1.000
_cell.length_b   1.000
_cell.length_c   1.000
_cell.angle_alpha   90.00
_cell.angle_beta   90.00
_cell.angle_gamma   90.00
#
_symmetry.space_group_name_H-M   'P 1'
#
loop_
_entity.id
_entity.type
_entity.pdbx_description
1 polymer ?
#
loop_
_entity_poly.entity_id
_entity_poly.type
_entity_poly.pdbx_seq_one_letter_code
_entity_poly.pdbx_strand_id
1 'polypeptide(L)'
;MAEISTAIVGKNIKSIRESIGLSQKDFSILVNVSRASLIKIEAGSTGYRLNLLDGIIDFTRFSLSEISKMNFSVPDNYREKLLKIYGEDVTAGVILNQQPTLVYCIKHSLLNSQFLNEPKEIRQITKFFADKGWVFSGNSIQIALKRMTNAIVIIKHDSKGNTNTYSKLR
;
A
#
# COMPACT_ATOMS: atom_id res chain seq x y z
N MET A 1 20.02 -25.62 -7.96
CA MET A 1 19.06 -24.51 -8.22
C MET A 1 18.55 -24.05 -6.87
N ALA A 2 18.61 -22.74 -6.56
CA ALA A 2 18.04 -22.23 -5.32
C ALA A 2 16.51 -22.40 -5.40
N GLU A 3 15.93 -23.02 -4.38
CA GLU A 3 14.49 -23.19 -4.26
C GLU A 3 13.86 -21.80 -4.07
N ILE A 4 12.92 -21.43 -4.96
CA ILE A 4 12.22 -20.14 -4.86
C ILE A 4 11.25 -20.22 -3.69
N SER A 5 11.52 -19.46 -2.63
CA SER A 5 10.62 -19.40 -1.48
C SER A 5 9.32 -18.68 -1.84
N THR A 6 8.21 -19.42 -1.83
CA THR A 6 6.86 -18.86 -2.07
C THR A 6 6.51 -17.75 -1.08
N ALA A 7 6.99 -17.85 0.16
CA ALA A 7 6.80 -16.82 1.19
C ALA A 7 7.49 -15.50 0.83
N ILE A 8 8.73 -15.56 0.30
CA ILE A 8 9.46 -14.36 -0.14
C ILE A 8 8.76 -13.72 -1.33
N VAL A 9 8.42 -14.52 -2.34
CA VAL A 9 7.70 -14.03 -3.54
C VAL A 9 6.37 -13.39 -3.14
N GLY A 10 5.59 -14.06 -2.31
CA GLY A 10 4.29 -13.54 -1.85
C GLY A 10 4.42 -12.21 -1.09
N LYS A 11 5.37 -12.12 -0.16
CA LYS A 11 5.68 -10.89 0.56
C LYS A 11 6.07 -9.75 -0.39
N ASN A 12 6.90 -10.03 -1.38
CA ASN A 12 7.38 -9.03 -2.34
C ASN A 12 6.25 -8.56 -3.27
N ILE A 13 5.39 -9.46 -3.75
CA ILE A 13 4.20 -9.11 -4.54
C ILE A 13 3.25 -8.23 -3.72
N LYS A 14 2.99 -8.57 -2.46
CA LYS A 14 2.21 -7.73 -1.55
C LYS A 14 2.84 -6.34 -1.38
N SER A 15 4.16 -6.27 -1.21
CA SER A 15 4.90 -5.00 -1.11
C SER A 15 4.74 -4.15 -2.37
N ILE A 16 4.83 -4.76 -3.57
CA ILE A 16 4.58 -4.08 -4.84
C ILE A 16 3.17 -3.49 -4.85
N ARG A 17 2.13 -4.30 -4.60
CA ARG A 17 0.74 -3.84 -4.60
C ARG A 17 0.51 -2.68 -3.61
N GLU A 18 1.04 -2.80 -2.40
CA GLU A 18 0.91 -1.75 -1.38
C GLU A 18 1.65 -0.47 -1.76
N SER A 19 2.80 -0.57 -2.42
CA SER A 19 3.60 0.57 -2.88
C SER A 19 2.95 1.37 -4.01
N ILE A 20 2.04 0.76 -4.76
CA ILE A 20 1.23 1.43 -5.79
C ILE A 20 -0.16 1.83 -5.28
N GLY A 21 -0.47 1.56 -4.01
CA GLY A 21 -1.70 1.98 -3.35
C GLY A 21 -2.95 1.26 -3.81
N LEU A 22 -2.84 0.02 -4.31
CA LEU A 22 -3.97 -0.75 -4.82
C LEU A 22 -4.54 -1.73 -3.78
N SER A 23 -5.87 -1.92 -3.85
CA SER A 23 -6.53 -3.01 -3.13
C SER A 23 -6.18 -4.36 -3.80
N GLN A 24 -6.37 -5.48 -3.08
CA GLN A 24 -6.23 -6.81 -3.69
C GLN A 24 -7.20 -7.02 -4.86
N LYS A 25 -8.40 -6.43 -4.81
CA LYS A 25 -9.39 -6.50 -5.89
C LYS A 25 -8.84 -5.82 -7.15
N ASP A 26 -8.41 -4.58 -7.03
CA ASP A 26 -7.96 -3.78 -8.18
C ASP A 26 -6.67 -4.34 -8.77
N PHE A 27 -5.72 -4.73 -7.92
CA PHE A 27 -4.49 -5.37 -8.38
C PHE A 27 -4.75 -6.69 -9.10
N SER A 28 -5.69 -7.52 -8.60
CA SER A 28 -6.04 -8.80 -9.23
C SER A 28 -6.59 -8.63 -10.65
N ILE A 29 -7.33 -7.54 -10.90
CA ILE A 29 -7.83 -7.18 -12.24
C ILE A 29 -6.65 -6.86 -13.17
N LEU A 30 -5.72 -6.00 -12.71
CA LEU A 30 -4.59 -5.54 -13.52
C LEU A 30 -3.61 -6.66 -13.89
N VAL A 31 -3.42 -7.62 -13.00
CA VAL A 31 -2.50 -8.75 -13.23
C VAL A 31 -3.21 -10.00 -13.78
N ASN A 32 -4.48 -9.90 -14.10
CA ASN A 32 -5.30 -11.00 -14.64
C ASN A 32 -5.23 -12.29 -13.80
N VAL A 33 -5.30 -12.13 -12.48
CA VAL A 33 -5.30 -13.24 -11.52
C VAL A 33 -6.54 -13.15 -10.66
N SER A 34 -7.20 -14.28 -10.32
CA SER A 34 -8.35 -14.19 -9.42
C SER A 34 -7.95 -13.62 -8.06
N ARG A 35 -8.83 -12.83 -7.43
CA ARG A 35 -8.55 -12.27 -6.09
C ARG A 35 -8.21 -13.36 -5.07
N ALA A 36 -8.89 -14.52 -5.14
CA ALA A 36 -8.61 -15.65 -4.25
C ALA A 36 -7.20 -16.21 -4.45
N SER A 37 -6.76 -16.32 -5.71
CA SER A 37 -5.38 -16.73 -6.02
C SER A 37 -4.36 -15.70 -5.55
N LEU A 38 -4.62 -14.41 -5.77
CA LEU A 38 -3.74 -13.34 -5.30
C LEU A 38 -3.57 -13.36 -3.76
N ILE A 39 -4.66 -13.57 -3.01
CA ILE A 39 -4.61 -13.70 -1.54
C ILE A 39 -3.68 -14.86 -1.14
N LYS A 40 -3.79 -16.02 -1.78
CA LYS A 40 -2.92 -17.19 -1.52
C LYS A 40 -1.46 -16.88 -1.86
N ILE A 41 -1.21 -16.24 -3.01
CA ILE A 41 0.14 -15.84 -3.41
C ILE A 41 0.75 -14.89 -2.37
N GLU A 42 0.05 -13.83 -1.99
CA GLU A 42 0.53 -12.83 -1.01
C GLU A 42 0.73 -13.42 0.40
N ALA A 43 -0.03 -14.44 0.75
CA ALA A 43 0.14 -15.18 2.01
C ALA A 43 1.34 -16.14 1.99
N GLY A 44 2.00 -16.31 0.84
CA GLY A 44 3.09 -17.28 0.68
C GLY A 44 2.63 -18.73 0.76
N SER A 45 1.33 -18.99 0.59
CA SER A 45 0.79 -20.35 0.62
C SER A 45 1.38 -21.18 -0.52
N THR A 46 1.68 -22.43 -0.26
CA THR A 46 2.18 -23.36 -1.28
C THR A 46 1.10 -23.70 -2.30
N GLY A 47 1.52 -24.12 -3.50
CA GLY A 47 0.64 -24.74 -4.47
C GLY A 47 -0.03 -23.82 -5.49
N TYR A 48 0.46 -22.60 -5.68
CA TYR A 48 0.06 -21.84 -6.86
C TYR A 48 0.94 -22.22 -8.08
N ARG A 49 0.34 -22.18 -9.25
CA ARG A 49 1.08 -22.47 -10.50
C ARG A 49 1.91 -21.26 -10.88
N LEU A 50 3.15 -21.46 -11.34
CA LEU A 50 4.06 -20.39 -11.76
C LEU A 50 3.46 -19.47 -12.83
N ASN A 51 2.62 -19.99 -13.73
CA ASN A 51 1.93 -19.19 -14.74
C ASN A 51 1.00 -18.11 -14.17
N LEU A 52 0.60 -18.20 -12.91
CA LEU A 52 -0.13 -17.11 -12.24
C LEU A 52 0.76 -15.89 -11.95
N LEU A 53 2.07 -16.05 -12.00
CA LEU A 53 3.00 -14.95 -11.84
C LEU A 53 3.22 -14.16 -13.13
N ASP A 54 2.90 -14.73 -14.28
CA ASP A 54 3.14 -14.11 -15.60
C ASP A 54 2.44 -12.74 -15.69
N GLY A 55 1.14 -12.68 -15.35
CA GLY A 55 0.41 -11.41 -15.34
C GLY A 55 0.95 -10.38 -14.33
N ILE A 56 1.50 -10.87 -13.20
CA ILE A 56 2.14 -9.99 -12.20
C ILE A 56 3.44 -9.42 -12.77
N ILE A 57 4.28 -10.27 -13.38
CA ILE A 57 5.55 -9.89 -14.02
C ILE A 57 5.27 -8.89 -15.16
N ASP A 58 4.30 -9.20 -16.02
CA ASP A 58 3.95 -8.37 -17.17
C ASP A 58 3.48 -6.98 -16.76
N PHE A 59 2.56 -6.90 -15.78
CA PHE A 59 2.06 -5.62 -15.31
C PHE A 59 3.11 -4.83 -14.52
N THR A 60 3.80 -5.49 -13.60
CA THR A 60 4.73 -4.81 -12.70
C THR A 60 6.10 -4.54 -13.32
N ARG A 61 6.44 -5.19 -14.43
CA ARG A 61 7.77 -5.10 -15.06
C ARG A 61 8.94 -5.54 -14.17
N PHE A 62 8.66 -6.23 -13.06
CA PHE A 62 9.68 -6.92 -12.29
C PHE A 62 9.81 -8.36 -12.76
N SER A 63 11.03 -8.84 -12.94
CA SER A 63 11.29 -10.23 -13.28
C SER A 63 11.05 -11.16 -12.08
N LEU A 64 10.86 -12.46 -12.36
CA LEU A 64 10.78 -13.48 -11.32
C LEU A 64 12.02 -13.49 -10.41
N SER A 65 13.20 -13.27 -11.00
CA SER A 65 14.46 -13.18 -10.26
C SER A 65 14.46 -12.03 -9.25
N GLU A 66 13.89 -10.86 -9.62
CA GLU A 66 13.80 -9.71 -8.73
C GLU A 66 12.82 -9.95 -7.59
N ILE A 67 11.59 -10.41 -7.89
CA ILE A 67 10.57 -10.66 -6.87
C ILE A 67 10.89 -11.86 -5.96
N SER A 68 11.92 -12.64 -6.28
CA SER A 68 12.41 -13.75 -5.45
C SER A 68 13.52 -13.36 -4.48
N LYS A 69 14.02 -12.12 -4.51
CA LYS A 69 15.11 -11.67 -3.63
C LYS A 69 14.60 -11.37 -2.23
N MET A 70 15.35 -11.75 -1.21
CA MET A 70 15.06 -11.44 0.19
C MET A 70 15.12 -9.94 0.50
N ASN A 71 16.04 -9.23 -0.15
CA ASN A 71 16.26 -7.79 0.00
C ASN A 71 15.58 -6.98 -1.13
N PHE A 72 14.49 -7.49 -1.68
CA PHE A 72 13.70 -6.78 -2.69
C PHE A 72 13.14 -5.48 -2.13
N SER A 73 13.25 -4.40 -2.88
CA SER A 73 12.63 -3.12 -2.58
C SER A 73 11.97 -2.52 -3.81
N VAL A 74 10.85 -1.86 -3.60
CA VAL A 74 10.13 -1.14 -4.66
C VAL A 74 10.59 0.31 -4.66
N PRO A 75 10.88 0.92 -5.83
CA PRO A 75 11.24 2.34 -5.93
C PRO A 75 10.14 3.26 -5.38
N ASP A 76 10.52 4.38 -4.74
CA ASP A 76 9.59 5.30 -4.08
C ASP A 76 8.54 5.91 -5.03
N ASN A 77 8.90 6.17 -6.27
CA ASN A 77 8.02 6.77 -7.30
C ASN A 77 7.41 5.73 -8.25
N TYR A 78 7.23 4.50 -7.77
CA TYR A 78 6.84 3.39 -8.64
C TYR A 78 5.40 3.52 -9.16
N ARG A 79 4.46 4.06 -8.37
CA ARG A 79 3.11 4.37 -8.84
C ARG A 79 3.11 5.34 -10.02
N GLU A 80 3.88 6.41 -9.91
CA GLU A 80 4.02 7.43 -10.96
C GLU A 80 4.63 6.83 -12.24
N LYS A 81 5.58 5.91 -12.08
CA LYS A 81 6.17 5.16 -13.20
C LYS A 81 5.10 4.32 -13.93
N LEU A 82 4.27 3.59 -13.19
CA LEU A 82 3.18 2.80 -13.79
C LEU A 82 2.11 3.68 -14.43
N LEU A 83 1.77 4.82 -13.84
CA LEU A 83 0.86 5.80 -14.44
C LEU A 83 1.38 6.33 -15.79
N LYS A 84 2.70 6.54 -15.93
CA LYS A 84 3.29 6.94 -17.22
C LYS A 84 3.21 5.83 -18.27
N ILE A 85 3.27 4.56 -17.85
CA ILE A 85 3.22 3.41 -18.78
C ILE A 85 1.78 3.09 -19.17
N TYR A 86 0.86 3.11 -18.21
CA TYR A 86 -0.51 2.59 -18.36
C TYR A 86 -1.60 3.64 -18.21
N GLY A 87 -1.26 4.93 -18.08
CA GLY A 87 -2.24 5.98 -17.80
C GLY A 87 -3.32 6.15 -18.87
N GLU A 88 -2.99 5.82 -20.14
CA GLU A 88 -3.92 5.85 -21.26
C GLU A 88 -4.64 4.50 -21.52
N ASP A 89 -4.26 3.44 -20.82
CA ASP A 89 -4.95 2.16 -20.89
C ASP A 89 -6.34 2.26 -20.26
N VAL A 90 -7.36 1.72 -20.95
CA VAL A 90 -8.77 1.84 -20.53
C VAL A 90 -9.01 1.26 -19.14
N THR A 91 -8.37 0.15 -18.79
CA THR A 91 -8.58 -0.52 -17.50
C THR A 91 -7.56 -0.06 -16.47
N ALA A 92 -6.29 -0.13 -16.81
CA ALA A 92 -5.21 0.19 -15.89
C ALA A 92 -5.16 1.70 -15.58
N GLY A 93 -5.39 2.56 -16.57
CA GLY A 93 -5.45 4.00 -16.37
C GLY A 93 -6.57 4.40 -15.42
N VAL A 94 -7.78 3.83 -15.58
CA VAL A 94 -8.90 4.10 -14.67
C VAL A 94 -8.57 3.67 -13.25
N ILE A 95 -8.05 2.46 -13.06
CA ILE A 95 -7.71 1.91 -11.72
C ILE A 95 -6.57 2.70 -11.07
N LEU A 96 -5.51 2.99 -11.80
CA LEU A 96 -4.35 3.72 -11.26
C LEU A 96 -4.65 5.18 -10.94
N ASN A 97 -5.63 5.80 -11.60
CA ASN A 97 -6.07 7.18 -11.32
C ASN A 97 -7.08 7.27 -10.17
N GLN A 98 -7.61 6.15 -9.67
CA GLN A 98 -8.47 6.16 -8.48
C GLN A 98 -7.71 6.56 -7.22
N GLN A 99 -8.47 6.95 -6.19
CA GLN A 99 -7.93 7.21 -4.86
C GLN A 99 -7.11 6.00 -4.37
N PRO A 100 -5.85 6.20 -3.97
CA PRO A 100 -5.04 5.12 -3.40
C PRO A 100 -5.61 4.61 -2.07
N THR A 101 -5.17 3.44 -1.64
CA THR A 101 -5.54 2.89 -0.32
C THR A 101 -5.08 3.82 0.81
N LEU A 102 -5.84 3.84 1.92
CA LEU A 102 -5.51 4.67 3.09
C LEU A 102 -4.09 4.41 3.62
N VAL A 103 -3.65 3.14 3.63
CA VAL A 103 -2.29 2.77 4.08
C VAL A 103 -1.23 3.42 3.19
N TYR A 104 -1.43 3.44 1.88
CA TYR A 104 -0.57 4.14 0.94
C TYR A 104 -0.53 5.65 1.24
N CYS A 105 -1.69 6.28 1.38
CA CYS A 105 -1.80 7.71 1.66
C CYS A 105 -1.13 8.10 2.99
N ILE A 106 -1.23 7.25 4.02
CA ILE A 106 -0.52 7.46 5.28
C ILE A 106 0.99 7.38 5.05
N LYS A 107 1.50 6.30 4.45
CA LYS A 107 2.93 6.07 4.28
C LYS A 107 3.60 7.10 3.36
N HIS A 108 3.00 7.36 2.18
CA HIS A 108 3.63 8.17 1.14
C HIS A 108 3.27 9.65 1.17
N SER A 109 2.26 10.05 1.92
CA SER A 109 1.88 11.46 2.02
C SER A 109 1.94 11.97 3.46
N LEU A 110 1.22 11.37 4.40
CA LEU A 110 1.11 11.88 5.75
C LEU A 110 2.45 11.78 6.50
N LEU A 111 3.10 10.60 6.51
CA LEU A 111 4.38 10.37 7.20
C LEU A 111 5.57 11.06 6.52
N ASN A 112 5.50 11.30 5.20
CA ASN A 112 6.54 12.02 4.46
C ASN A 112 6.38 13.55 4.54
N SER A 113 5.27 14.04 5.08
CA SER A 113 5.06 15.45 5.34
C SER A 113 5.59 15.84 6.74
N GLN A 114 5.69 17.14 6.98
CA GLN A 114 5.97 17.69 8.31
C GLN A 114 4.71 17.78 9.20
N PHE A 115 3.54 17.39 8.67
CA PHE A 115 2.25 17.59 9.33
C PHE A 115 2.17 16.91 10.71
N LEU A 116 2.71 15.69 10.84
CA LEU A 116 2.75 14.91 12.08
C LEU A 116 4.00 15.15 12.94
N ASN A 117 4.83 16.16 12.65
CA ASN A 117 5.92 16.56 13.55
C ASN A 117 5.39 17.09 14.88
N GLU A 118 4.16 17.59 14.88
CA GLU A 118 3.39 17.96 16.07
C GLU A 118 2.15 17.06 16.22
N PRO A 119 1.67 16.83 17.46
CA PRO A 119 0.46 16.05 17.69
C PRO A 119 -0.77 16.62 16.99
N LYS A 120 -1.49 15.78 16.27
CA LYS A 120 -2.72 16.16 15.53
C LYS A 120 -3.89 15.28 15.93
N GLU A 121 -5.09 15.85 16.03
CA GLU A 121 -6.34 15.12 16.21
C GLU A 121 -6.79 14.46 14.90
N ILE A 122 -7.64 13.42 14.98
CA ILE A 122 -8.19 12.74 13.80
C ILE A 122 -8.89 13.71 12.84
N ARG A 123 -9.61 14.71 13.34
CA ARG A 123 -10.28 15.72 12.49
C ARG A 123 -9.29 16.48 11.61
N GLN A 124 -8.13 16.81 12.14
CA GLN A 124 -7.08 17.53 11.39
C GLN A 124 -6.46 16.60 10.33
N ILE A 125 -6.25 15.31 10.66
CA ILE A 125 -5.73 14.31 9.72
C ILE A 125 -6.75 14.03 8.62
N THR A 126 -8.03 13.94 8.95
CA THR A 126 -9.11 13.80 7.95
C THR A 126 -9.11 14.98 6.97
N LYS A 127 -8.98 16.22 7.50
CA LYS A 127 -8.87 17.42 6.67
C LYS A 127 -7.63 17.38 5.78
N PHE A 128 -6.46 16.97 6.31
CA PHE A 128 -5.22 16.83 5.53
C PHE A 128 -5.40 15.94 4.28
N PHE A 129 -6.14 14.84 4.41
CA PHE A 129 -6.45 13.99 3.26
C PHE A 129 -7.50 14.60 2.34
N ALA A 130 -8.54 15.23 2.89
CA ALA A 130 -9.57 15.92 2.10
C ALA A 130 -8.99 17.05 1.25
N ASP A 131 -8.05 17.82 1.78
CA ASP A 131 -7.34 18.90 1.04
C ASP A 131 -6.52 18.35 -0.15
N LYS A 132 -6.24 17.02 -0.19
CA LYS A 132 -5.60 16.31 -1.31
C LYS A 132 -6.62 15.61 -2.23
N GLY A 133 -7.90 15.79 -2.01
CA GLY A 133 -8.97 15.12 -2.76
C GLY A 133 -9.22 13.66 -2.32
N TRP A 134 -8.69 13.22 -1.18
CA TRP A 134 -8.86 11.85 -0.67
C TRP A 134 -9.86 11.81 0.48
N VAL A 135 -10.88 10.99 0.33
CA VAL A 135 -11.98 10.87 1.29
C VAL A 135 -11.84 9.58 2.11
N PHE A 136 -11.54 9.73 3.40
CA PHE A 136 -11.49 8.62 4.37
C PHE A 136 -12.29 8.95 5.61
N SER A 137 -12.95 7.96 6.21
CA SER A 137 -13.62 8.14 7.50
C SER A 137 -12.59 8.29 8.63
N GLY A 138 -12.87 9.13 9.62
CA GLY A 138 -12.01 9.29 10.79
C GLY A 138 -11.76 7.97 11.53
N ASN A 139 -12.76 7.08 11.59
CA ASN A 139 -12.62 5.76 12.19
C ASN A 139 -11.62 4.87 11.42
N SER A 140 -11.69 4.86 10.10
CA SER A 140 -10.73 4.11 9.25
C SER A 140 -9.30 4.62 9.45
N ILE A 141 -9.12 5.95 9.48
CA ILE A 141 -7.82 6.59 9.74
C ILE A 141 -7.31 6.17 11.12
N GLN A 142 -8.14 6.26 12.16
CA GLN A 142 -7.77 5.88 13.52
C GLN A 142 -7.32 4.42 13.62
N ILE A 143 -8.05 3.49 13.00
CA ILE A 143 -7.70 2.06 12.98
C ILE A 143 -6.37 1.84 12.25
N ALA A 144 -6.16 2.50 11.12
CA ALA A 144 -4.92 2.38 10.36
C ALA A 144 -3.71 2.90 11.14
N LEU A 145 -3.82 4.07 11.78
CA LEU A 145 -2.74 4.66 12.59
C LEU A 145 -2.41 3.80 13.81
N LYS A 146 -3.42 3.22 14.50
CA LYS A 146 -3.20 2.30 15.61
C LYS A 146 -2.39 1.05 15.25
N ARG A 147 -2.43 0.62 13.99
CA ARG A 147 -1.66 -0.53 13.49
C ARG A 147 -0.21 -0.18 13.10
N MET A 148 0.13 1.10 13.07
CA MET A 148 1.45 1.60 12.66
C MET A 148 2.30 2.03 13.87
N THR A 149 2.38 1.18 14.89
CA THR A 149 3.07 1.47 16.17
C THR A 149 4.57 1.74 16.03
N ASN A 150 5.16 1.31 14.93
CA ASN A 150 6.57 1.57 14.58
C ASN A 150 6.80 2.94 13.91
N ALA A 151 5.74 3.68 13.60
CA ALA A 151 5.81 4.97 12.91
C ALA A 151 5.00 6.08 13.56
N ILE A 152 4.02 5.71 14.41
CA ILE A 152 3.05 6.63 15.01
C ILE A 152 3.06 6.50 16.53
N VAL A 153 3.14 7.66 17.19
CA VAL A 153 2.90 7.81 18.64
C VAL A 153 1.47 8.28 18.85
N ILE A 154 0.77 7.66 19.78
CA ILE A 154 -0.62 8.01 20.16
C ILE A 154 -0.63 8.43 21.61
N ILE A 155 -1.07 9.66 21.89
CA ILE A 155 -1.14 10.21 23.24
C ILE A 155 -2.56 10.72 23.49
N LYS A 156 -3.08 10.56 24.70
CA LYS A 156 -4.34 11.19 25.10
C LYS A 156 -4.19 12.72 25.11
N HIS A 157 -5.22 13.40 24.65
CA HIS A 157 -5.24 14.86 24.66
C HIS A 157 -5.38 15.36 26.10
N ASP A 158 -4.51 16.26 26.55
CA ASP A 158 -4.42 16.73 27.94
C ASP A 158 -5.72 17.39 28.45
N SER A 159 -6.45 18.06 27.57
CA SER A 159 -7.67 18.83 27.94
C SER A 159 -8.98 18.21 27.43
N LYS A 160 -8.94 17.11 26.68
CA LYS A 160 -10.12 16.44 26.08
C LYS A 160 -10.12 14.96 26.42
N GLY A 161 -10.80 14.58 27.48
CA GLY A 161 -10.72 13.26 28.13
C GLY A 161 -10.84 12.00 27.25
N ASN A 162 -11.50 12.07 26.09
CA ASN A 162 -11.67 10.93 25.18
C ASN A 162 -11.04 11.16 23.79
N THR A 163 -10.19 12.15 23.63
CA THR A 163 -9.54 12.47 22.36
C THR A 163 -8.09 12.02 22.37
N ASN A 164 -7.66 11.34 21.32
CA ASN A 164 -6.26 11.00 21.09
C ASN A 164 -5.65 11.97 20.09
N THR A 165 -4.36 12.25 20.27
CA THR A 165 -3.51 12.92 19.31
C THR A 165 -2.50 11.94 18.72
N TYR A 166 -2.08 12.20 17.51
CA TYR A 166 -1.21 11.35 16.71
C TYR A 166 -0.03 12.17 16.22
N SER A 167 1.17 11.66 16.39
CA SER A 167 2.41 12.27 15.89
C SER A 167 3.33 11.20 15.31
N LYS A 168 4.29 11.64 14.50
CA LYS A 168 5.31 10.75 13.94
C LYS A 168 6.28 10.33 15.05
N LEU A 169 6.61 9.04 15.09
CA LEU A 169 7.70 8.53 15.95
C LEU A 169 9.02 9.14 15.43
N ARG A 170 9.80 9.74 16.32
CA ARG A 170 11.11 10.33 16.02
C ARG A 170 12.23 9.28 16.10
#